data_9027fef61407d3b99e34bde543539901
#
_entry.id   9027fef61407d3b99e34bde543539901
#
_cell.length_a   1.000
_cell.length_b   1.000
_cell.length_c   1.000
_cell.angle_alpha   90.00
_cell.angle_beta   90.00
_cell.angle_gamma   90.00
#
_symmetry.space_group_name_H-M   'P 1'
#
loop_
_entity.id
_entity.type
_entity.pdbx_description
1 polymer ?
#
loop_
_entity_poly.entity_id
_entity_poly.type
_entity_poly.pdbx_seq_one_letter_code
_entity_poly.pdbx_strand_id
1 'polypeptide(L)'
;MIDFATRPSNIVILGFAAGLLSLAAVDRAQAEAQLLIEASTGKVLHAENATYPWYPASVTKLMTAYTTLRAVKDGRISLNTLITVSRNAAAQQPTKMGFAIGTNVTVDNALKMLMVKSANDIAVAIAEGVGGSIGGFADLMNANAQRLGMSQSNFVNPNGLPAENHVTSARDLGILARALIREFPEYDSYWHISSIRYGNRVMRNYNALIDRYPGADGMKTGFICASGYNVVASATRNGRRLIAVVLGAWSGAVRAQKAAQLLERGFNSGGLSWLTPSLGTVDALAPIDAQPPNLREEMCGGHRRKPPSEENEEEPEESSARASGESDNNQQAFMLSSLKPANGKFVLGPPVETTPPIVVFTGPADHPDPIAQTASAAPKKKKKTAAKNEKAGSKPEGADKGTKASKAAKPAKPAAKPKVTSTSQ
;
A
#
# COMPACT_ATOMS: atom_id res chain seq x y z
N MET A 1 -26.50 53.93 -69.00
CA MET A 1 -25.65 52.75 -69.19
C MET A 1 -24.54 52.87 -68.16
N ILE A 2 -24.66 52.14 -67.06
CA ILE A 2 -23.68 52.15 -65.98
C ILE A 2 -23.46 50.66 -65.65
N ASP A 3 -22.25 50.16 -65.94
CA ASP A 3 -21.79 48.83 -65.66
C ASP A 3 -21.44 48.66 -64.19
N PHE A 4 -22.04 47.69 -63.53
CA PHE A 4 -21.66 47.23 -62.21
C PHE A 4 -20.88 45.93 -62.30
N ALA A 5 -19.57 46.01 -62.16
CA ALA A 5 -18.71 44.86 -62.05
C ALA A 5 -18.72 44.35 -60.59
N THR A 6 -19.25 43.17 -60.40
CA THR A 6 -19.23 42.42 -59.14
C THR A 6 -17.90 41.71 -58.90
N ARG A 7 -17.22 42.03 -57.77
CA ARG A 7 -16.04 41.31 -57.28
C ARG A 7 -16.53 40.13 -56.42
N PRO A 8 -15.99 38.92 -56.54
CA PRO A 8 -16.27 37.84 -55.60
C PRO A 8 -15.46 37.96 -54.30
N SER A 9 -16.14 37.85 -53.16
CA SER A 9 -15.58 37.86 -51.83
C SER A 9 -14.84 36.57 -51.50
N ASN A 10 -13.56 36.69 -51.16
CA ASN A 10 -12.74 35.64 -50.55
C ASN A 10 -13.01 35.52 -49.07
N ILE A 11 -14.06 34.83 -48.64
CA ILE A 11 -14.37 34.52 -47.24
C ILE A 11 -14.88 33.07 -47.14
N VAL A 12 -14.04 32.09 -47.34
CA VAL A 12 -14.42 30.66 -47.04
C VAL A 12 -13.21 29.77 -46.60
N ILE A 13 -12.04 30.30 -46.29
CA ILE A 13 -10.89 29.41 -45.94
C ILE A 13 -10.34 29.65 -44.52
N LEU A 14 -11.05 30.26 -43.61
CA LEU A 14 -10.59 30.38 -42.20
C LEU A 14 -11.38 29.54 -41.18
N GLY A 15 -12.31 28.76 -41.58
CA GLY A 15 -13.19 27.97 -40.70
C GLY A 15 -12.77 26.51 -40.41
N PHE A 16 -11.75 25.96 -41.09
CA PHE A 16 -11.41 24.54 -40.99
C PHE A 16 -10.14 24.21 -40.17
N ALA A 17 -9.38 25.19 -39.73
CA ALA A 17 -8.16 24.97 -38.95
C ALA A 17 -8.37 25.02 -37.42
N ALA A 18 -9.54 25.41 -36.93
CA ALA A 18 -9.83 25.50 -35.49
C ALA A 18 -10.45 24.21 -34.90
N GLY A 19 -10.82 23.25 -35.74
CA GLY A 19 -11.52 22.03 -35.33
C GLY A 19 -10.63 20.82 -35.00
N LEU A 20 -9.32 20.86 -35.25
CA LEU A 20 -8.41 19.73 -35.12
C LEU A 20 -7.47 19.78 -33.90
N LEU A 21 -7.58 20.82 -33.05
CA LEU A 21 -6.74 20.93 -31.84
C LEU A 21 -7.44 20.49 -30.54
N SER A 22 -8.67 19.99 -30.60
CA SER A 22 -9.44 19.64 -29.39
C SER A 22 -9.42 18.16 -29.01
N LEU A 23 -8.64 17.30 -29.65
CA LEU A 23 -8.63 15.85 -29.39
C LEU A 23 -7.40 15.31 -28.63
N ALA A 24 -6.56 16.18 -28.07
CA ALA A 24 -5.35 15.73 -27.35
C ALA A 24 -5.33 16.10 -25.86
N ALA A 25 -6.49 16.32 -25.23
CA ALA A 25 -6.57 16.70 -23.82
C ALA A 25 -7.53 15.81 -23.00
N VAL A 26 -7.59 14.54 -23.33
CA VAL A 26 -8.37 13.57 -22.52
C VAL A 26 -7.43 12.42 -22.21
N ASP A 27 -6.80 12.46 -21.03
CA ASP A 27 -6.37 11.27 -20.27
C ASP A 27 -5.52 11.59 -19.01
N ARG A 28 -5.74 12.74 -18.35
CA ARG A 28 -5.11 12.97 -17.04
C ARG A 28 -6.05 12.86 -15.84
N ALA A 29 -7.31 12.48 -16.06
CA ALA A 29 -8.33 12.46 -14.99
C ALA A 29 -8.54 11.08 -14.33
N GLN A 30 -7.81 10.04 -14.70
CA GLN A 30 -8.00 8.68 -14.16
C GLN A 30 -6.97 8.27 -13.11
N ALA A 31 -6.36 9.21 -12.42
CA ALA A 31 -5.28 8.92 -11.48
C ALA A 31 -5.72 8.35 -10.13
N GLU A 32 -7.00 8.11 -9.89
CA GLU A 32 -7.50 7.54 -8.64
C GLU A 32 -8.80 6.76 -8.84
N ALA A 33 -8.99 5.71 -8.02
CA ALA A 33 -10.27 5.04 -7.89
C ALA A 33 -10.76 5.13 -6.44
N GLN A 34 -12.05 5.44 -6.27
CA GLN A 34 -12.69 5.61 -4.97
C GLN A 34 -14.00 4.84 -4.89
N LEU A 35 -14.23 4.20 -3.75
CA LEU A 35 -15.48 3.52 -3.44
C LEU A 35 -15.83 3.73 -1.98
N LEU A 36 -17.10 3.96 -1.69
CA LEU A 36 -17.66 3.92 -0.35
C LEU A 36 -18.91 3.05 -0.33
N ILE A 37 -18.94 2.06 0.53
CA ILE A 37 -20.09 1.15 0.70
C ILE A 37 -20.47 0.97 2.16
N GLU A 38 -21.69 0.55 2.38
CA GLU A 38 -22.19 0.08 3.67
C GLU A 38 -21.88 -1.42 3.81
N ALA A 39 -21.19 -1.81 4.88
CA ALA A 39 -20.72 -3.19 5.06
C ALA A 39 -21.87 -4.22 5.16
N SER A 40 -22.99 -3.85 5.81
CA SER A 40 -24.13 -4.73 6.01
C SER A 40 -24.86 -5.05 4.71
N THR A 41 -25.22 -4.03 3.94
CA THR A 41 -26.07 -4.14 2.75
C THR A 41 -25.30 -4.25 1.43
N GLY A 42 -24.04 -3.77 1.41
CA GLY A 42 -23.28 -3.58 0.18
C GLY A 42 -23.73 -2.36 -0.64
N LYS A 43 -24.65 -1.53 -0.09
CA LYS A 43 -25.14 -0.31 -0.75
C LYS A 43 -23.97 0.61 -1.07
N VAL A 44 -23.89 1.05 -2.32
CA VAL A 44 -22.89 2.02 -2.78
C VAL A 44 -23.34 3.43 -2.39
N LEU A 45 -22.48 4.12 -1.66
CA LEU A 45 -22.70 5.51 -1.21
C LEU A 45 -21.87 6.50 -2.05
N HIS A 46 -20.76 6.04 -2.64
CA HIS A 46 -19.91 6.78 -3.57
C HIS A 46 -19.12 5.79 -4.44
N ALA A 47 -19.01 6.10 -5.71
CA ALA A 47 -18.17 5.35 -6.66
C ALA A 47 -17.58 6.32 -7.69
N GLU A 48 -16.27 6.32 -7.83
CA GLU A 48 -15.51 7.06 -8.84
C GLU A 48 -14.43 6.14 -9.35
N ASN A 49 -14.42 5.83 -10.65
CA ASN A 49 -13.51 4.86 -11.27
C ASN A 49 -13.47 3.50 -10.55
N ALA A 50 -14.52 3.14 -9.79
CA ALA A 50 -14.49 2.02 -8.85
C ALA A 50 -14.31 0.66 -9.52
N THR A 51 -14.63 0.56 -10.81
CA THR A 51 -14.51 -0.65 -11.61
C THR A 51 -13.32 -0.62 -12.58
N TYR A 52 -12.46 0.39 -12.51
CA TYR A 52 -11.20 0.35 -13.27
C TYR A 52 -10.23 -0.67 -12.66
N PRO A 53 -9.58 -1.50 -13.49
CA PRO A 53 -8.48 -2.34 -13.04
C PRO A 53 -7.37 -1.52 -12.41
N TRP A 54 -6.78 -2.03 -11.32
CA TRP A 54 -5.73 -1.36 -10.57
C TRP A 54 -4.67 -2.34 -10.06
N TYR A 55 -3.46 -1.89 -9.85
CA TYR A 55 -2.44 -2.68 -9.16
C TYR A 55 -2.68 -2.63 -7.65
N PRO A 56 -2.97 -3.77 -6.99
CA PRO A 56 -3.36 -3.76 -5.58
C PRO A 56 -2.24 -3.37 -4.61
N ALA A 57 -0.97 -3.62 -4.96
CA ALA A 57 0.10 -3.57 -3.98
C ALA A 57 -0.24 -4.42 -2.73
N SER A 58 0.18 -4.00 -1.53
CA SER A 58 -0.03 -4.78 -0.30
C SER A 58 -1.48 -4.89 0.19
N VAL A 59 -2.48 -4.23 -0.46
CA VAL A 59 -3.89 -4.54 -0.15
C VAL A 59 -4.27 -5.96 -0.61
N THR A 60 -3.47 -6.60 -1.48
CA THR A 60 -3.50 -8.05 -1.79
C THR A 60 -3.55 -8.92 -0.53
N LYS A 61 -2.90 -8.48 0.54
CA LYS A 61 -2.81 -9.24 1.80
C LYS A 61 -4.17 -9.43 2.49
N LEU A 62 -5.19 -8.65 2.12
CA LEU A 62 -6.57 -8.94 2.51
C LEU A 62 -7.07 -10.25 1.91
N MET A 63 -6.75 -10.53 0.63
CA MET A 63 -7.08 -11.81 0.01
C MET A 63 -6.23 -12.95 0.58
N THR A 64 -4.97 -12.68 0.93
CA THR A 64 -4.11 -13.66 1.64
C THR A 64 -4.72 -14.02 3.00
N ALA A 65 -5.14 -13.03 3.78
CA ALA A 65 -5.82 -13.26 5.06
C ALA A 65 -7.16 -14.00 4.87
N TYR A 66 -7.97 -13.59 3.88
CA TYR A 66 -9.23 -14.24 3.55
C TYR A 66 -9.03 -15.73 3.22
N THR A 67 -8.10 -16.04 2.31
CA THR A 67 -7.80 -17.42 1.89
C THR A 67 -7.26 -18.27 3.05
N THR A 68 -6.46 -17.67 3.93
CA THR A 68 -5.94 -18.35 5.14
C THR A 68 -7.06 -18.63 6.13
N LEU A 69 -7.91 -17.65 6.44
CA LEU A 69 -9.05 -17.83 7.36
C LEU A 69 -10.09 -18.79 6.79
N ARG A 70 -10.26 -18.83 5.48
CA ARG A 70 -11.09 -19.84 4.82
C ARG A 70 -10.54 -21.24 5.05
N ALA A 71 -9.22 -21.43 4.95
CA ALA A 71 -8.57 -22.70 5.25
C ALA A 71 -8.74 -23.10 6.73
N VAL A 72 -8.72 -22.13 7.65
CA VAL A 72 -9.02 -22.36 9.07
C VAL A 72 -10.47 -22.77 9.26
N LYS A 73 -11.41 -22.04 8.67
CA LYS A 73 -12.86 -22.32 8.76
C LYS A 73 -13.23 -23.68 8.17
N ASP A 74 -12.55 -24.09 7.09
CA ASP A 74 -12.73 -25.39 6.45
C ASP A 74 -12.02 -26.53 7.22
N GLY A 75 -11.36 -26.26 8.36
CA GLY A 75 -10.67 -27.24 9.19
C GLY A 75 -9.38 -27.82 8.58
N ARG A 76 -8.89 -27.26 7.48
CA ARG A 76 -7.64 -27.70 6.82
C ARG A 76 -6.39 -27.34 7.62
N ILE A 77 -6.45 -26.24 8.34
CA ILE A 77 -5.43 -25.76 9.28
C ILE A 77 -6.12 -25.16 10.51
N SER A 78 -5.34 -24.81 11.53
CA SER A 78 -5.80 -24.05 12.70
C SER A 78 -4.98 -22.78 12.88
N LEU A 79 -5.39 -21.89 13.77
CA LEU A 79 -4.61 -20.71 14.15
C LEU A 79 -3.26 -21.09 14.79
N ASN A 80 -3.17 -22.30 15.41
CA ASN A 80 -1.93 -22.79 16.01
C ASN A 80 -1.06 -23.58 15.02
N THR A 81 -1.51 -23.82 13.79
CA THR A 81 -0.70 -24.45 12.76
C THR A 81 0.58 -23.64 12.54
N LEU A 82 1.72 -24.34 12.56
CA LEU A 82 3.02 -23.71 12.30
C LEU A 82 3.27 -23.61 10.80
N ILE A 83 3.65 -22.43 10.36
CA ILE A 83 4.20 -22.16 9.02
C ILE A 83 5.68 -21.86 9.15
N THR A 84 6.46 -22.28 8.17
CA THR A 84 7.93 -22.15 8.22
C THR A 84 8.40 -21.08 7.24
N VAL A 85 9.30 -20.21 7.69
CA VAL A 85 9.96 -19.22 6.83
C VAL A 85 10.96 -19.94 5.94
N SER A 86 10.64 -20.13 4.69
CA SER A 86 11.50 -20.76 3.67
C SER A 86 12.63 -19.82 3.22
N ARG A 87 13.54 -20.34 2.42
CA ARG A 87 14.56 -19.50 1.72
C ARG A 87 13.89 -18.46 0.83
N ASN A 88 12.82 -18.83 0.12
CA ASN A 88 12.08 -17.92 -0.74
C ASN A 88 11.37 -16.83 0.07
N ALA A 89 10.71 -17.19 1.17
CA ALA A 89 10.09 -16.23 2.09
C ALA A 89 11.13 -15.24 2.64
N ALA A 90 12.25 -15.71 3.16
CA ALA A 90 13.31 -14.87 3.70
C ALA A 90 13.95 -13.91 2.66
N ALA A 91 13.95 -14.30 1.38
CA ALA A 91 14.51 -13.51 0.27
C ALA A 91 13.58 -12.38 -0.21
N GLN A 92 12.33 -12.32 0.28
CA GLN A 92 11.38 -11.31 -0.18
C GLN A 92 11.86 -9.87 0.06
N GLN A 93 11.43 -8.97 -0.82
CA GLN A 93 11.69 -7.53 -0.68
C GLN A 93 10.97 -6.98 0.57
N PRO A 94 11.48 -5.91 1.20
CA PRO A 94 10.77 -5.22 2.27
C PRO A 94 9.37 -4.75 1.80
N THR A 95 8.41 -4.60 2.72
CA THR A 95 8.49 -4.72 4.18
C THR A 95 8.49 -6.19 4.62
N LYS A 96 9.19 -6.52 5.71
CA LYS A 96 9.27 -7.89 6.21
C LYS A 96 9.60 -7.95 7.71
N MET A 97 9.31 -9.07 8.36
CA MET A 97 9.75 -9.34 9.74
C MET A 97 11.26 -9.58 9.80
N GLY A 98 11.82 -10.22 8.76
CA GLY A 98 13.25 -10.51 8.64
C GLY A 98 13.68 -11.71 9.46
N PHE A 99 12.82 -12.71 9.59
CA PHE A 99 13.16 -13.95 10.28
C PHE A 99 14.17 -14.81 9.52
N ALA A 100 14.91 -15.61 10.26
CA ALA A 100 15.85 -16.59 9.69
C ALA A 100 15.09 -17.71 8.97
N ILE A 101 15.74 -18.33 7.99
CA ILE A 101 15.24 -19.53 7.31
C ILE A 101 15.05 -20.64 8.37
N GLY A 102 13.91 -21.32 8.31
CA GLY A 102 13.55 -22.38 9.25
C GLY A 102 12.77 -21.88 10.48
N THR A 103 12.62 -20.56 10.66
CA THR A 103 11.78 -20.01 11.74
C THR A 103 10.33 -20.45 11.55
N ASN A 104 9.73 -20.99 12.61
CA ASN A 104 8.32 -21.37 12.64
C ASN A 104 7.48 -20.24 13.27
N VAL A 105 6.31 -20.00 12.70
CA VAL A 105 5.36 -18.99 13.18
C VAL A 105 3.97 -19.60 13.15
N THR A 106 3.17 -19.39 14.18
CA THR A 106 1.75 -19.81 14.14
C THR A 106 0.98 -18.96 13.13
N VAL A 107 -0.07 -19.53 12.53
CA VAL A 107 -0.97 -18.81 11.61
C VAL A 107 -1.53 -17.55 12.29
N ASP A 108 -1.88 -17.62 13.58
CA ASP A 108 -2.34 -16.47 14.36
C ASP A 108 -1.32 -15.31 14.35
N ASN A 109 -0.08 -15.59 14.75
CA ASN A 109 0.98 -14.58 14.74
C ASN A 109 1.31 -14.09 13.33
N ALA A 110 1.26 -14.98 12.35
CA ALA A 110 1.49 -14.65 10.95
C ALA A 110 0.43 -13.65 10.43
N LEU A 111 -0.84 -13.86 10.75
CA LEU A 111 -1.92 -12.92 10.38
C LEU A 111 -1.73 -11.55 11.04
N LYS A 112 -1.34 -11.49 12.33
CA LYS A 112 -1.03 -10.22 13.01
C LYS A 112 0.12 -9.47 12.33
N MET A 113 1.22 -10.16 12.02
CA MET A 113 2.38 -9.60 11.32
C MET A 113 2.04 -9.17 9.89
N LEU A 114 1.19 -9.95 9.20
CA LEU A 114 0.70 -9.67 7.85
C LEU A 114 -0.10 -8.36 7.81
N MET A 115 -1.02 -8.18 8.75
CA MET A 115 -1.92 -7.03 8.77
C MET A 115 -1.23 -5.75 9.24
N VAL A 116 -0.41 -5.82 10.29
CA VAL A 116 0.23 -4.64 10.90
C VAL A 116 1.49 -4.23 10.15
N LYS A 117 2.49 -5.13 10.06
CA LYS A 117 3.79 -4.83 9.43
C LYS A 117 3.75 -5.01 7.90
N SER A 118 2.66 -5.54 7.37
CA SER A 118 2.57 -5.82 5.93
C SER A 118 3.68 -6.76 5.42
N ALA A 119 4.12 -7.71 6.26
CA ALA A 119 5.31 -8.52 6.08
C ALA A 119 5.23 -9.42 4.83
N ASN A 120 6.09 -9.18 3.84
CA ASN A 120 6.14 -9.93 2.57
C ASN A 120 6.67 -11.35 2.76
N ASP A 121 7.68 -11.52 3.63
CA ASP A 121 8.22 -12.82 4.03
C ASP A 121 7.14 -13.71 4.67
N ILE A 122 6.33 -13.14 5.55
CA ILE A 122 5.23 -13.85 6.21
C ILE A 122 4.11 -14.19 5.21
N ALA A 123 3.79 -13.28 4.27
CA ALA A 123 2.80 -13.58 3.22
C ALA A 123 3.21 -14.81 2.38
N VAL A 124 4.51 -14.92 2.03
CA VAL A 124 5.03 -16.06 1.29
C VAL A 124 5.06 -17.32 2.16
N ALA A 125 5.46 -17.22 3.43
CA ALA A 125 5.42 -18.36 4.35
C ALA A 125 3.99 -18.91 4.54
N ILE A 126 2.98 -18.03 4.64
CA ILE A 126 1.57 -18.41 4.64
C ILE A 126 1.22 -19.14 3.35
N ALA A 127 1.58 -18.59 2.20
CA ALA A 127 1.24 -19.19 0.91
C ALA A 127 1.83 -20.58 0.74
N GLU A 128 3.09 -20.77 1.12
CA GLU A 128 3.76 -22.06 1.06
C GLU A 128 3.17 -23.05 2.07
N GLY A 129 2.86 -22.60 3.29
CA GLY A 129 2.30 -23.45 4.34
C GLY A 129 0.84 -23.87 4.10
N VAL A 130 0.03 -23.01 3.48
CA VAL A 130 -1.42 -23.24 3.27
C VAL A 130 -1.71 -23.80 1.88
N GLY A 131 -1.02 -23.32 0.86
CA GLY A 131 -1.21 -23.65 -0.55
C GLY A 131 -0.15 -24.62 -1.12
N GLY A 132 0.84 -25.00 -0.31
CA GLY A 132 1.98 -25.84 -0.73
C GLY A 132 3.01 -25.10 -1.59
N SER A 133 2.63 -24.01 -2.23
CA SER A 133 3.49 -23.13 -3.04
C SER A 133 2.82 -21.77 -3.23
N ILE A 134 3.59 -20.77 -3.73
CA ILE A 134 3.01 -19.48 -4.13
C ILE A 134 1.95 -19.66 -5.21
N GLY A 135 2.22 -20.50 -6.23
CA GLY A 135 1.26 -20.78 -7.31
C GLY A 135 -0.01 -21.44 -6.80
N GLY A 136 0.10 -22.54 -6.03
CA GLY A 136 -1.05 -23.21 -5.46
C GLY A 136 -1.88 -22.31 -4.52
N PHE A 137 -1.23 -21.40 -3.80
CA PHE A 137 -1.95 -20.42 -2.99
C PHE A 137 -2.63 -19.34 -3.85
N ALA A 138 -1.98 -18.90 -4.93
CA ALA A 138 -2.59 -17.98 -5.90
C ALA A 138 -3.84 -18.59 -6.55
N ASP A 139 -3.83 -19.89 -6.86
CA ASP A 139 -5.00 -20.60 -7.34
C ASP A 139 -6.15 -20.58 -6.32
N LEU A 140 -5.83 -20.79 -5.03
CA LEU A 140 -6.82 -20.66 -3.94
C LEU A 140 -7.35 -19.23 -3.80
N MET A 141 -6.49 -18.22 -3.94
CA MET A 141 -6.90 -16.81 -3.91
C MET A 141 -7.87 -16.50 -5.06
N ASN A 142 -7.55 -16.95 -6.28
CA ASN A 142 -8.38 -16.73 -7.46
C ASN A 142 -9.70 -17.51 -7.40
N ALA A 143 -9.70 -18.74 -6.89
CA ALA A 143 -10.94 -19.50 -6.64
C ALA A 143 -11.86 -18.76 -5.63
N ASN A 144 -11.28 -18.18 -4.57
CA ASN A 144 -12.03 -17.34 -3.64
C ASN A 144 -12.53 -16.04 -4.29
N ALA A 145 -11.71 -15.38 -5.13
CA ALA A 145 -12.11 -14.19 -5.86
C ALA A 145 -13.31 -14.47 -6.77
N GLN A 146 -13.27 -15.58 -7.52
CA GLN A 146 -14.37 -16.03 -8.36
C GLN A 146 -15.64 -16.30 -7.54
N ARG A 147 -15.53 -17.02 -6.42
CA ARG A 147 -16.64 -17.31 -5.51
C ARG A 147 -17.29 -16.04 -4.95
N LEU A 148 -16.50 -15.01 -4.70
CA LEU A 148 -16.96 -13.70 -4.20
C LEU A 148 -17.51 -12.78 -5.31
N GLY A 149 -17.38 -13.14 -6.59
CA GLY A 149 -17.78 -12.27 -7.70
C GLY A 149 -16.81 -11.11 -7.97
N MET A 150 -15.54 -11.27 -7.60
CA MET A 150 -14.45 -10.32 -7.87
C MET A 150 -13.95 -10.47 -9.31
N SER A 151 -14.77 -10.11 -10.28
CA SER A 151 -14.56 -10.39 -11.70
C SER A 151 -13.40 -9.64 -12.36
N GLN A 152 -12.85 -8.63 -11.69
CA GLN A 152 -11.72 -7.82 -12.16
C GLN A 152 -10.45 -8.08 -11.36
N SER A 153 -10.39 -9.18 -10.61
CA SER A 153 -9.24 -9.52 -9.78
C SER A 153 -8.55 -10.78 -10.28
N ASN A 154 -7.23 -10.70 -10.39
CA ASN A 154 -6.35 -11.82 -10.62
C ASN A 154 -5.13 -11.70 -9.70
N PHE A 155 -4.92 -12.69 -8.85
CA PHE A 155 -3.83 -12.74 -7.89
C PHE A 155 -2.73 -13.69 -8.36
N VAL A 156 -1.49 -13.19 -8.43
CA VAL A 156 -0.32 -13.97 -8.88
C VAL A 156 0.59 -14.32 -7.70
N ASN A 157 0.54 -13.49 -6.64
CA ASN A 157 1.35 -13.69 -5.44
C ASN A 157 0.59 -13.24 -4.18
N PRO A 158 1.02 -13.68 -2.98
CA PRO A 158 0.31 -13.40 -1.73
C PRO A 158 0.62 -12.02 -1.13
N ASN A 159 1.63 -11.31 -1.62
CA ASN A 159 2.15 -10.10 -0.97
C ASN A 159 1.85 -8.80 -1.73
N GLY A 160 1.46 -8.88 -3.00
CA GLY A 160 1.16 -7.72 -3.84
C GLY A 160 2.38 -7.04 -4.45
N LEU A 161 3.54 -7.71 -4.46
CA LEU A 161 4.69 -7.24 -5.22
C LEU A 161 4.38 -7.24 -6.73
N PRO A 162 5.03 -6.37 -7.51
CA PRO A 162 4.76 -6.27 -8.94
C PRO A 162 4.89 -7.61 -9.65
N ALA A 163 3.85 -7.99 -10.37
CA ALA A 163 3.81 -9.14 -11.25
C ALA A 163 2.86 -8.85 -12.42
N GLU A 164 3.14 -9.44 -13.57
CA GLU A 164 2.25 -9.34 -14.72
C GLU A 164 0.86 -9.90 -14.36
N ASN A 165 -0.19 -9.22 -14.80
CA ASN A 165 -1.58 -9.57 -14.54
C ASN A 165 -2.00 -9.63 -13.06
N HIS A 166 -1.20 -9.08 -12.13
CA HIS A 166 -1.59 -8.96 -10.73
C HIS A 166 -2.45 -7.71 -10.54
N VAL A 167 -3.76 -7.86 -10.66
CA VAL A 167 -4.72 -6.75 -10.74
C VAL A 167 -5.93 -6.97 -9.84
N THR A 168 -6.63 -5.89 -9.52
CA THR A 168 -7.92 -5.85 -8.82
C THR A 168 -8.68 -4.58 -9.22
N SER A 169 -9.78 -4.25 -8.54
CA SER A 169 -10.48 -2.97 -8.65
C SER A 169 -10.95 -2.48 -7.26
N ALA A 170 -11.33 -1.21 -7.14
CA ALA A 170 -11.91 -0.71 -5.89
C ALA A 170 -13.22 -1.42 -5.56
N ARG A 171 -14.02 -1.77 -6.58
CA ARG A 171 -15.22 -2.61 -6.45
C ARG A 171 -14.88 -3.95 -5.80
N ASP A 172 -13.94 -4.68 -6.37
CA ASP A 172 -13.61 -6.02 -5.92
C ASP A 172 -12.98 -6.02 -4.52
N LEU A 173 -12.17 -5.02 -4.20
CA LEU A 173 -11.64 -4.83 -2.84
C LEU A 173 -12.74 -4.48 -1.83
N GLY A 174 -13.78 -3.74 -2.24
CA GLY A 174 -14.96 -3.49 -1.42
C GLY A 174 -15.74 -4.78 -1.14
N ILE A 175 -15.92 -5.65 -2.15
CA ILE A 175 -16.52 -6.98 -2.00
C ILE A 175 -15.71 -7.84 -1.03
N LEU A 176 -14.39 -7.90 -1.20
CA LEU A 176 -13.48 -8.65 -0.34
C LEU A 176 -13.54 -8.18 1.12
N ALA A 177 -13.46 -6.86 1.34
CA ALA A 177 -13.53 -6.28 2.69
C ALA A 177 -14.87 -6.61 3.36
N ARG A 178 -15.97 -6.52 2.62
CA ARG A 178 -17.29 -6.90 3.10
C ARG A 178 -17.37 -8.40 3.43
N ALA A 179 -16.77 -9.25 2.61
CA ALA A 179 -16.71 -10.69 2.86
C ALA A 179 -15.90 -11.02 4.13
N LEU A 180 -14.74 -10.37 4.34
CA LEU A 180 -13.94 -10.52 5.56
C LEU A 180 -14.74 -10.19 6.82
N ILE A 181 -15.49 -9.09 6.82
CA ILE A 181 -16.30 -8.66 7.94
C ILE A 181 -17.47 -9.63 8.22
N ARG A 182 -18.11 -10.16 7.16
CA ARG A 182 -19.33 -10.97 7.27
C ARG A 182 -19.10 -12.45 7.47
N GLU A 183 -18.07 -13.00 6.83
CA GLU A 183 -17.78 -14.43 6.87
C GLU A 183 -16.87 -14.82 8.05
N PHE A 184 -16.14 -13.83 8.61
CA PHE A 184 -15.16 -14.04 9.68
C PHE A 184 -15.29 -13.03 10.83
N PRO A 185 -16.51 -12.84 11.39
CA PRO A 185 -16.71 -11.85 12.46
C PRO A 185 -15.90 -12.18 13.72
N GLU A 186 -15.61 -13.45 13.98
CA GLU A 186 -14.79 -13.94 15.09
C GLU A 186 -13.30 -13.50 14.98
N TYR A 187 -12.86 -13.13 13.79
CA TYR A 187 -11.50 -12.65 13.50
C TYR A 187 -11.43 -11.15 13.24
N ASP A 188 -12.48 -10.39 13.56
CA ASP A 188 -12.57 -8.96 13.26
C ASP A 188 -11.40 -8.16 13.90
N SER A 189 -10.91 -8.62 15.05
CA SER A 189 -9.78 -7.98 15.74
C SER A 189 -8.50 -7.86 14.91
N TYR A 190 -8.26 -8.72 13.91
CA TYR A 190 -7.07 -8.62 13.08
C TYR A 190 -7.02 -7.34 12.23
N TRP A 191 -8.17 -6.77 11.89
CA TRP A 191 -8.25 -5.64 10.97
C TRP A 191 -7.88 -4.31 11.61
N HIS A 192 -7.97 -4.20 12.94
CA HIS A 192 -7.78 -2.94 13.68
C HIS A 192 -6.67 -2.97 14.74
N ILE A 193 -5.72 -3.91 14.61
CA ILE A 193 -4.52 -3.91 15.45
C ILE A 193 -3.70 -2.67 15.13
N SER A 194 -3.51 -1.78 16.11
CA SER A 194 -2.74 -0.55 15.94
C SER A 194 -1.23 -0.80 15.88
N SER A 195 -0.74 -1.74 16.68
CA SER A 195 0.68 -2.07 16.71
C SER A 195 0.93 -3.48 17.23
N ILE A 196 2.08 -4.06 16.82
CA ILE A 196 2.60 -5.33 17.34
C ILE A 196 3.98 -5.12 17.94
N ARG A 197 4.34 -5.99 18.89
CA ARG A 197 5.68 -6.02 19.49
C ARG A 197 6.32 -7.38 19.34
N TYR A 198 7.49 -7.41 18.73
CA TYR A 198 8.37 -8.58 18.67
C TYR A 198 9.67 -8.26 19.41
N GLY A 199 9.93 -8.89 20.54
CA GLY A 199 11.02 -8.52 21.42
C GLY A 199 10.92 -7.06 21.88
N ASN A 200 11.97 -6.28 21.60
CA ASN A 200 12.03 -4.86 21.91
C ASN A 200 11.55 -3.95 20.75
N ARG A 201 11.16 -4.54 19.61
CA ARG A 201 10.72 -3.78 18.44
C ARG A 201 9.21 -3.64 18.46
N VAL A 202 8.73 -2.41 18.54
CA VAL A 202 7.32 -2.06 18.29
C VAL A 202 7.18 -1.66 16.84
N MET A 203 6.18 -2.21 16.17
CA MET A 203 5.85 -1.93 14.76
C MET A 203 4.41 -1.45 14.71
N ARG A 204 4.20 -0.25 14.19
CA ARG A 204 2.87 0.37 14.04
C ARG A 204 2.20 -0.08 12.75
N ASN A 205 0.88 0.00 12.72
CA ASN A 205 0.11 -0.25 11.51
C ASN A 205 0.28 0.92 10.53
N TYR A 206 0.47 0.62 9.24
CA TYR A 206 0.56 1.63 8.19
C TYR A 206 -0.77 2.31 7.86
N ASN A 207 -1.87 1.84 8.41
CA ASN A 207 -3.17 2.49 8.29
C ASN A 207 -3.29 3.62 9.32
N ALA A 208 -2.93 4.82 8.93
CA ALA A 208 -2.97 6.00 9.79
C ALA A 208 -4.37 6.40 10.29
N LEU A 209 -5.45 5.77 9.81
CA LEU A 209 -6.81 5.99 10.34
C LEU A 209 -7.00 5.31 11.69
N ILE A 210 -6.37 4.14 11.88
CA ILE A 210 -6.36 3.47 13.18
C ILE A 210 -5.67 4.44 14.16
N ASP A 211 -6.28 4.69 15.30
CA ASP A 211 -5.84 5.63 16.33
C ASP A 211 -5.98 7.13 15.99
N ARG A 212 -6.46 7.52 14.79
CA ARG A 212 -6.61 8.93 14.40
C ARG A 212 -8.00 9.30 13.90
N TYR A 213 -8.80 8.32 13.51
CA TYR A 213 -10.14 8.54 12.98
C TYR A 213 -11.17 7.83 13.85
N PRO A 214 -12.18 8.55 14.41
CA PRO A 214 -13.14 7.97 15.31
C PRO A 214 -13.91 6.81 14.69
N GLY A 215 -13.84 5.65 15.36
CA GLY A 215 -14.49 4.42 14.92
C GLY A 215 -13.73 3.65 13.84
N ALA A 216 -12.51 4.06 13.46
CA ALA A 216 -11.69 3.30 12.52
C ALA A 216 -11.41 1.89 13.05
N ASP A 217 -11.79 0.88 12.26
CA ASP A 217 -11.72 -0.54 12.60
C ASP A 217 -11.16 -1.41 11.46
N GLY A 218 -10.33 -0.83 10.59
CA GLY A 218 -9.63 -1.57 9.54
C GLY A 218 -9.16 -0.70 8.39
N MET A 219 -8.54 -1.26 7.33
CA MET A 219 -8.16 -2.66 7.25
C MET A 219 -6.71 -2.79 6.77
N LYS A 220 -6.38 -2.34 5.55
CA LYS A 220 -5.05 -2.56 4.94
C LYS A 220 -4.66 -1.46 3.98
N THR A 221 -3.36 -1.17 3.96
CA THR A 221 -2.72 -0.23 3.03
C THR A 221 -1.82 -0.96 2.04
N GLY A 222 -1.40 -0.25 0.99
CA GLY A 222 -0.45 -0.74 0.02
C GLY A 222 0.17 0.38 -0.80
N PHE A 223 1.40 0.17 -1.23
CA PHE A 223 2.10 1.06 -2.15
C PHE A 223 3.07 0.28 -3.03
N ILE A 224 3.00 0.52 -4.32
CA ILE A 224 4.08 0.30 -5.30
C ILE A 224 4.09 1.48 -6.26
N CYS A 225 5.22 1.76 -6.91
CA CYS A 225 5.32 2.90 -7.83
C CYS A 225 4.24 2.89 -8.92
N ALA A 226 3.86 1.71 -9.41
CA ALA A 226 2.84 1.59 -10.47
C ALA A 226 1.41 1.86 -9.98
N SER A 227 1.12 1.67 -8.68
CA SER A 227 -0.24 1.83 -8.14
C SER A 227 -0.48 3.16 -7.45
N GLY A 228 0.56 3.86 -6.99
CA GLY A 228 0.40 4.89 -5.96
C GLY A 228 0.00 4.29 -4.60
N TYR A 229 -0.46 5.15 -3.69
CA TYR A 229 -0.85 4.77 -2.33
C TYR A 229 -2.30 4.30 -2.29
N ASN A 230 -2.50 3.07 -1.82
CA ASN A 230 -3.79 2.39 -1.75
C ASN A 230 -4.22 2.18 -0.30
N VAL A 231 -5.53 2.20 -0.03
CA VAL A 231 -6.11 1.77 1.25
C VAL A 231 -7.49 1.16 1.05
N VAL A 232 -7.74 0.11 1.78
CA VAL A 232 -9.07 -0.35 2.15
C VAL A 232 -9.24 -0.02 3.63
N ALA A 233 -10.16 0.88 3.93
CA ALA A 233 -10.43 1.35 5.28
C ALA A 233 -11.85 0.99 5.69
N SER A 234 -12.09 0.76 6.99
CA SER A 234 -13.43 0.66 7.54
C SER A 234 -13.54 1.44 8.84
N ALA A 235 -14.75 1.85 9.15
CA ALA A 235 -15.08 2.49 10.42
C ALA A 235 -16.52 2.18 10.82
N THR A 236 -16.74 2.07 12.14
CA THR A 236 -18.06 1.84 12.74
C THR A 236 -18.46 3.00 13.64
N ARG A 237 -19.66 3.56 13.41
CA ARG A 237 -20.28 4.55 14.29
C ARG A 237 -21.76 4.24 14.46
N ASN A 238 -22.26 4.29 15.67
CA ASN A 238 -23.67 4.05 15.99
C ASN A 238 -24.22 2.74 15.38
N GLY A 239 -23.41 1.67 15.41
CA GLY A 239 -23.77 0.36 14.86
C GLY A 239 -23.73 0.26 13.32
N ARG A 240 -23.40 1.34 12.62
CA ARG A 240 -23.26 1.37 11.16
C ARG A 240 -21.79 1.30 10.78
N ARG A 241 -21.39 0.26 10.01
CA ARG A 241 -20.02 0.08 9.51
C ARG A 241 -19.95 0.43 8.03
N LEU A 242 -19.01 1.30 7.67
CA LEU A 242 -18.72 1.72 6.31
C LEU A 242 -17.35 1.19 5.89
N ILE A 243 -17.21 0.93 4.59
CA ILE A 243 -15.96 0.54 3.94
C ILE A 243 -15.63 1.58 2.88
N ALA A 244 -14.44 2.17 2.98
CA ALA A 244 -13.89 3.10 1.99
C ALA A 244 -12.66 2.49 1.31
N VAL A 245 -12.64 2.50 -0.02
CA VAL A 245 -11.48 2.11 -0.82
C VAL A 245 -10.96 3.34 -1.55
N VAL A 246 -9.66 3.60 -1.45
CA VAL A 246 -8.96 4.65 -2.20
C VAL A 246 -7.73 4.03 -2.84
N LEU A 247 -7.62 4.12 -4.15
CA LEU A 247 -6.49 3.61 -4.93
C LEU A 247 -5.84 4.77 -5.69
N GLY A 248 -4.51 4.80 -5.74
CA GLY A 248 -3.77 5.77 -6.53
C GLY A 248 -3.48 7.11 -5.86
N ALA A 249 -3.67 7.24 -4.56
CA ALA A 249 -3.36 8.50 -3.89
C ALA A 249 -1.86 8.87 -3.99
N TRP A 250 -1.60 10.17 -3.97
CA TRP A 250 -0.25 10.73 -4.17
C TRP A 250 0.71 10.46 -3.00
N SER A 251 0.20 10.34 -1.77
CA SER A 251 0.97 10.06 -0.56
C SER A 251 0.12 9.31 0.46
N GLY A 252 0.75 8.73 1.50
CA GLY A 252 0.04 8.08 2.59
C GLY A 252 -0.86 9.03 3.36
N ALA A 253 -0.43 10.29 3.55
CA ALA A 253 -1.25 11.32 4.20
C ALA A 253 -2.49 11.67 3.36
N VAL A 254 -2.33 11.88 2.05
CA VAL A 254 -3.46 12.15 1.13
C VAL A 254 -4.41 10.96 1.07
N ARG A 255 -3.90 9.73 1.00
CA ARG A 255 -4.67 8.48 1.05
C ARG A 255 -5.56 8.42 2.29
N ALA A 256 -4.98 8.68 3.47
CA ALA A 256 -5.70 8.64 4.74
C ALA A 256 -6.76 9.75 4.82
N GLN A 257 -6.44 10.97 4.39
CA GLN A 257 -7.38 12.09 4.33
C GLN A 257 -8.58 11.78 3.43
N LYS A 258 -8.35 11.25 2.23
CA LYS A 258 -9.42 10.89 1.30
C LYS A 258 -10.32 9.79 1.84
N ALA A 259 -9.75 8.75 2.44
CA ALA A 259 -10.54 7.70 3.08
C ALA A 259 -11.39 8.24 4.23
N ALA A 260 -10.82 9.12 5.08
CA ALA A 260 -11.57 9.78 6.14
C ALA A 260 -12.71 10.66 5.59
N GLN A 261 -12.46 11.43 4.53
CA GLN A 261 -13.49 12.26 3.87
C GLN A 261 -14.64 11.42 3.30
N LEU A 262 -14.33 10.26 2.68
CA LEU A 262 -15.34 9.33 2.20
C LEU A 262 -16.19 8.79 3.35
N LEU A 263 -15.55 8.35 4.44
CA LEU A 263 -16.24 7.85 5.62
C LEU A 263 -17.14 8.93 6.25
N GLU A 264 -16.64 10.17 6.42
CA GLU A 264 -17.45 11.29 6.91
C GLU A 264 -18.65 11.58 6.02
N ARG A 265 -18.46 11.60 4.70
CA ARG A 265 -19.55 11.75 3.73
C ARG A 265 -20.62 10.67 3.96
N GLY A 266 -20.20 9.42 4.16
CA GLY A 266 -21.10 8.30 4.38
C GLY A 266 -21.84 8.39 5.71
N PHE A 267 -21.18 8.74 6.81
CA PHE A 267 -21.81 8.87 8.11
C PHE A 267 -22.79 10.06 8.18
N ASN A 268 -22.51 11.15 7.44
CA ASN A 268 -23.33 12.35 7.40
C ASN A 268 -24.45 12.32 6.34
N SER A 269 -24.51 11.29 5.48
CA SER A 269 -25.48 11.20 4.38
C SER A 269 -26.90 10.76 4.79
N GLY A 270 -27.33 11.02 6.03
CA GLY A 270 -28.57 10.46 6.60
C GLY A 270 -29.88 11.19 6.33
N GLY A 271 -29.89 12.48 5.94
CA GLY A 271 -31.14 13.29 5.98
C GLY A 271 -31.98 13.33 4.69
N LEU A 272 -31.34 13.31 3.52
CA LEU A 272 -32.01 13.48 2.22
C LEU A 272 -31.57 12.45 1.17
N SER A 273 -31.01 11.32 1.60
CA SER A 273 -30.48 10.26 0.70
C SER A 273 -31.56 9.64 -0.22
N TRP A 274 -32.83 9.79 0.10
CA TRP A 274 -33.96 9.36 -0.72
C TRP A 274 -34.16 10.24 -1.96
N LEU A 275 -33.62 11.47 -1.98
CA LEU A 275 -33.68 12.38 -3.14
C LEU A 275 -32.54 12.12 -4.16
N THR A 276 -31.50 11.36 -3.77
CA THR A 276 -30.40 11.05 -4.68
C THR A 276 -30.63 9.69 -5.35
N PRO A 277 -30.36 9.55 -6.66
CA PRO A 277 -30.45 8.26 -7.33
C PRO A 277 -29.60 7.20 -6.60
N SER A 278 -30.15 6.01 -6.42
CA SER A 278 -29.43 4.90 -5.83
C SER A 278 -28.33 4.42 -6.79
N LEU A 279 -27.09 4.32 -6.30
CA LEU A 279 -26.00 3.71 -7.05
C LEU A 279 -26.04 2.15 -7.01
N GLY A 280 -27.08 1.57 -6.40
CA GLY A 280 -27.23 0.12 -6.24
C GLY A 280 -26.30 -0.47 -5.19
N THR A 281 -25.92 -1.74 -5.39
CA THR A 281 -24.99 -2.47 -4.54
C THR A 281 -23.63 -2.64 -5.23
N VAL A 282 -22.58 -2.88 -4.45
CA VAL A 282 -21.24 -3.08 -4.97
C VAL A 282 -21.16 -4.24 -5.96
N ASP A 283 -21.96 -5.27 -5.74
CA ASP A 283 -22.03 -6.45 -6.62
C ASP A 283 -22.60 -6.10 -8.00
N ALA A 284 -23.48 -5.09 -8.07
CA ALA A 284 -24.15 -4.64 -9.29
C ALA A 284 -23.34 -3.63 -10.13
N LEU A 285 -22.23 -3.12 -9.62
CA LEU A 285 -21.35 -2.24 -10.41
C LEU A 285 -20.76 -3.01 -11.59
N ALA A 286 -21.00 -2.54 -12.82
CA ALA A 286 -20.53 -3.20 -14.02
C ALA A 286 -19.01 -3.11 -14.17
N PRO A 287 -18.32 -4.24 -14.41
CA PRO A 287 -16.89 -4.24 -14.71
C PRO A 287 -16.58 -3.44 -15.98
N ILE A 288 -15.40 -2.85 -16.05
CA ILE A 288 -14.86 -2.18 -17.24
C ILE A 288 -13.68 -3.00 -17.75
N ASP A 289 -13.64 -3.22 -19.06
CA ASP A 289 -12.47 -3.79 -19.72
C ASP A 289 -11.51 -2.65 -20.07
N ALA A 290 -10.46 -2.52 -19.26
CA ALA A 290 -9.43 -1.51 -19.41
C ALA A 290 -8.09 -2.04 -18.86
N GLN A 291 -7.00 -1.37 -19.21
CA GLN A 291 -5.71 -1.63 -18.60
C GLN A 291 -5.55 -0.82 -17.31
N PRO A 292 -4.89 -1.38 -16.26
CA PRO A 292 -4.62 -0.62 -15.06
C PRO A 292 -3.67 0.54 -15.37
N PRO A 293 -3.91 1.75 -14.82
CA PRO A 293 -3.01 2.89 -15.00
C PRO A 293 -1.66 2.58 -14.33
N ASN A 294 -0.57 2.99 -14.99
CA ASN A 294 0.78 2.82 -14.46
C ASN A 294 1.32 4.18 -14.00
N LEU A 295 1.26 4.42 -12.70
CA LEU A 295 1.68 5.68 -12.07
C LEU A 295 3.18 5.74 -11.75
N ARG A 296 4.00 4.83 -12.30
CA ARG A 296 5.42 4.71 -11.93
C ARG A 296 6.20 6.01 -12.11
N GLU A 297 6.02 6.68 -13.22
CA GLU A 297 6.75 7.93 -13.52
C GLU A 297 6.33 9.06 -12.58
N GLU A 298 5.03 9.17 -12.30
CA GLU A 298 4.49 10.19 -11.40
C GLU A 298 4.90 9.92 -9.95
N MET A 299 4.88 8.65 -9.53
CA MET A 299 5.12 8.27 -8.14
C MET A 299 6.59 8.13 -7.79
N CYS A 300 7.41 7.64 -8.70
CA CYS A 300 8.81 7.28 -8.43
C CYS A 300 9.80 7.86 -9.44
N GLY A 301 9.37 8.68 -10.40
CA GLY A 301 10.23 9.37 -11.34
C GLY A 301 11.16 10.39 -10.68
N GLY A 302 12.16 10.87 -11.43
CA GLY A 302 13.27 11.69 -10.93
C GLY A 302 12.89 13.03 -10.31
N HIS A 303 11.62 13.42 -10.31
CA HIS A 303 11.11 14.64 -9.69
C HIS A 303 10.92 14.57 -8.17
N ARG A 304 10.98 13.38 -7.58
CA ARG A 304 10.85 13.19 -6.12
C ARG A 304 12.21 13.15 -5.43
N ARG A 305 12.39 13.94 -4.37
CA ARG A 305 13.63 14.00 -3.58
C ARG A 305 13.94 12.72 -2.81
N LYS A 306 12.92 11.91 -2.47
CA LYS A 306 13.06 10.62 -1.79
C LYS A 306 12.17 9.61 -2.50
N PRO A 307 12.64 8.35 -2.69
CA PRO A 307 11.77 7.28 -3.14
C PRO A 307 10.61 7.13 -2.14
N PRO A 308 9.36 7.14 -2.59
CA PRO A 308 8.24 6.92 -1.69
C PRO A 308 8.25 5.47 -1.19
N SER A 309 7.95 5.27 0.10
CA SER A 309 7.69 3.95 0.68
C SER A 309 6.72 4.10 1.83
N GLU A 310 6.01 3.04 2.20
CA GLU A 310 5.15 3.08 3.38
C GLU A 310 5.97 3.27 4.67
N GLU A 311 7.20 2.74 4.74
CA GLU A 311 8.07 2.87 5.91
C GLU A 311 8.55 4.31 6.16
N ASN A 312 8.72 5.12 5.11
CA ASN A 312 9.20 6.50 5.26
C ASN A 312 8.11 7.48 5.72
N GLU A 313 6.86 7.05 5.79
CA GLU A 313 5.73 7.89 6.21
C GLU A 313 5.32 7.62 7.67
N GLU A 314 5.95 6.65 8.35
CA GLU A 314 5.72 6.35 9.77
C GLU A 314 6.36 7.38 10.72
N GLU A 315 7.35 8.16 10.29
CA GLU A 315 7.91 9.22 11.10
C GLU A 315 7.07 10.50 10.93
N PRO A 316 6.21 10.88 11.90
CA PRO A 316 5.76 12.25 11.98
C PRO A 316 7.00 13.10 12.25
N GLU A 317 7.23 14.15 11.48
CA GLU A 317 8.11 15.23 11.92
C GLU A 317 7.63 15.60 13.35
N GLU A 318 8.50 15.39 14.33
CA GLU A 318 8.30 15.85 15.71
C GLU A 318 8.18 17.38 15.68
N SER A 319 7.00 17.88 15.36
CA SER A 319 6.62 19.24 15.77
C SER A 319 6.14 19.14 17.21
N SER A 320 7.06 19.46 18.10
CA SER A 320 6.86 19.65 19.52
C SER A 320 5.55 20.37 19.84
N ALA A 321 4.55 19.63 20.32
CA ALA A 321 3.50 20.17 21.16
C ALA A 321 3.20 19.13 22.26
N ARG A 322 3.90 19.26 23.37
CA ARG A 322 3.48 18.68 24.64
C ARG A 322 2.14 19.30 25.02
N ALA A 323 1.06 18.56 24.88
CA ALA A 323 -0.21 18.88 25.50
C ALA A 323 -0.35 18.02 26.75
N SER A 324 -0.41 18.69 27.88
CA SER A 324 -0.73 18.22 29.22
C SER A 324 -2.11 17.55 29.26
N GLY A 325 -2.23 16.48 30.08
CA GLY A 325 -3.40 15.63 30.20
C GLY A 325 -4.70 16.34 30.57
N GLU A 326 -5.74 15.89 29.90
CA GLU A 326 -7.13 16.12 30.31
C GLU A 326 -8.01 14.93 29.85
N SER A 327 -9.07 14.67 30.59
CA SER A 327 -9.85 13.43 30.70
C SER A 327 -10.55 12.92 29.42
N ASP A 328 -10.86 11.60 29.41
CA ASP A 328 -11.33 10.78 28.28
C ASP A 328 -12.53 11.30 27.47
N ASN A 329 -13.45 12.08 28.05
CA ASN A 329 -14.59 12.67 27.32
C ASN A 329 -14.19 13.82 26.37
N ASN A 330 -13.02 14.43 26.59
CA ASN A 330 -12.50 15.50 25.76
C ASN A 330 -11.76 14.98 24.52
N GLN A 331 -11.31 13.72 24.54
CA GLN A 331 -10.54 13.13 23.44
C GLN A 331 -11.41 12.87 22.19
N GLN A 332 -12.64 12.39 22.35
CA GLN A 332 -13.56 12.20 21.22
C GLN A 332 -14.02 13.54 20.62
N ALA A 333 -14.29 14.53 21.46
CA ALA A 333 -14.64 15.88 21.01
C ALA A 333 -13.45 16.57 20.32
N PHE A 334 -12.23 16.36 20.81
CA PHE A 334 -10.99 16.87 20.21
C PHE A 334 -10.71 16.19 18.87
N MET A 335 -10.85 14.85 18.76
CA MET A 335 -10.74 14.13 17.49
C MET A 335 -11.76 14.62 16.47
N LEU A 336 -13.02 14.80 16.85
CA LEU A 336 -14.08 15.32 15.97
C LEU A 336 -13.83 16.78 15.57
N SER A 337 -13.25 17.60 16.47
CA SER A 337 -12.91 19.00 16.15
C SER A 337 -11.70 19.12 15.21
N SER A 338 -10.73 18.20 15.31
CA SER A 338 -9.59 18.14 14.40
C SER A 338 -9.94 17.67 12.99
N LEU A 339 -11.11 17.03 12.83
CA LEU A 339 -11.65 16.64 11.53
C LEU A 339 -12.39 17.80 10.81
N LYS A 340 -12.63 18.92 11.48
CA LYS A 340 -13.21 20.11 10.81
C LYS A 340 -12.13 20.78 9.95
N PRO A 341 -12.46 21.13 8.70
CA PRO A 341 -11.48 21.72 7.80
C PRO A 341 -11.03 23.08 8.33
N ALA A 342 -9.79 23.15 8.82
CA ALA A 342 -9.11 24.42 8.89
C ALA A 342 -8.77 24.83 7.45
N ASN A 343 -9.38 25.90 6.96
CA ASN A 343 -9.19 26.42 5.59
C ASN A 343 -9.51 25.40 4.45
N GLY A 344 -10.56 24.58 4.62
CA GLY A 344 -11.00 23.64 3.58
C GLY A 344 -10.16 22.38 3.41
N LYS A 345 -9.09 22.18 4.19
CA LYS A 345 -8.28 20.95 4.19
C LYS A 345 -8.65 20.07 5.38
N PHE A 346 -9.07 18.86 5.07
CA PHE A 346 -9.33 17.83 6.08
C PHE A 346 -8.00 17.33 6.65
N VAL A 347 -7.79 17.46 7.96
CA VAL A 347 -6.54 17.04 8.62
C VAL A 347 -6.89 15.99 9.68
N LEU A 348 -6.23 14.82 9.63
CA LEU A 348 -6.33 13.83 10.69
C LEU A 348 -5.66 14.35 11.96
N GLY A 349 -6.28 14.06 13.10
CA GLY A 349 -5.72 14.38 14.41
C GLY A 349 -4.40 13.64 14.70
N PRO A 350 -3.70 13.99 15.78
CA PRO A 350 -2.56 13.22 16.25
C PRO A 350 -2.98 11.79 16.60
N PRO A 351 -2.07 10.80 16.54
CA PRO A 351 -2.38 9.44 16.97
C PRO A 351 -2.69 9.42 18.46
N VAL A 352 -3.75 8.73 18.85
CA VAL A 352 -4.09 8.45 20.24
C VAL A 352 -3.80 6.97 20.47
N GLU A 353 -2.81 6.68 21.32
CA GLU A 353 -2.50 5.30 21.71
C GLU A 353 -3.61 4.77 22.62
N THR A 354 -4.57 4.05 22.05
CA THR A 354 -5.71 3.50 22.79
C THR A 354 -5.44 2.09 23.31
N THR A 355 -4.50 1.35 22.70
CA THR A 355 -4.21 -0.04 23.06
C THR A 355 -2.72 -0.32 23.08
N PRO A 356 -2.22 -1.11 24.07
CA PRO A 356 -0.82 -1.52 24.09
C PRO A 356 -0.51 -2.42 22.88
N PRO A 357 0.76 -2.44 22.41
CA PRO A 357 1.18 -3.29 21.31
C PRO A 357 0.91 -4.78 21.58
N ILE A 358 0.28 -5.49 20.65
CA ILE A 358 0.05 -6.93 20.75
C ILE A 358 1.37 -7.67 20.59
N VAL A 359 1.70 -8.52 21.57
CA VAL A 359 2.94 -9.32 21.51
C VAL A 359 2.78 -10.40 20.47
N VAL A 360 3.74 -10.50 19.56
CA VAL A 360 3.88 -11.59 18.60
C VAL A 360 5.20 -12.33 18.83
N PHE A 361 5.23 -13.62 18.50
CA PHE A 361 6.34 -14.50 18.78
C PHE A 361 6.53 -15.53 17.66
N THR A 362 7.63 -16.28 17.70
CA THR A 362 7.95 -17.43 16.86
C THR A 362 7.85 -18.71 17.68
N GLY A 363 7.79 -19.86 17.04
CA GLY A 363 7.57 -21.14 17.67
C GLY A 363 6.09 -21.45 17.96
N PRO A 364 5.80 -22.59 18.59
CA PRO A 364 4.45 -23.02 18.93
C PRO A 364 3.84 -22.13 20.04
N ALA A 365 2.52 -22.09 20.09
CA ALA A 365 1.79 -21.17 21.00
C ALA A 365 2.00 -21.50 22.49
N ASP A 366 2.15 -22.76 22.82
CA ASP A 366 2.37 -23.28 24.17
C ASP A 366 3.83 -23.20 24.63
N HIS A 367 4.77 -23.19 23.67
CA HIS A 367 6.21 -23.07 23.92
C HIS A 367 6.86 -22.10 22.91
N PRO A 368 6.63 -20.78 23.04
CA PRO A 368 7.20 -19.82 22.12
C PRO A 368 8.74 -19.84 22.18
N ASP A 369 9.36 -19.75 21.02
CA ASP A 369 10.81 -19.68 20.93
C ASP A 369 11.32 -18.47 21.74
N PRO A 370 12.46 -18.59 22.43
CA PRO A 370 13.12 -17.44 23.02
C PRO A 370 13.35 -16.40 21.94
N ILE A 371 12.84 -15.18 22.13
CA ILE A 371 13.05 -14.12 21.19
C ILE A 371 14.55 -13.88 21.13
N ALA A 372 15.20 -14.31 20.04
CA ALA A 372 16.59 -13.99 19.80
C ALA A 372 16.73 -12.47 19.99
N GLN A 373 17.47 -12.05 21.00
CA GLN A 373 17.83 -10.65 21.18
C GLN A 373 18.65 -10.30 19.92
N THR A 374 17.96 -9.85 18.88
CA THR A 374 18.63 -9.20 17.75
C THR A 374 19.28 -7.99 18.40
N ALA A 375 20.60 -8.10 18.61
CA ALA A 375 21.39 -6.99 19.08
C ALA A 375 20.97 -5.81 18.21
N SER A 376 20.24 -4.89 18.80
CA SER A 376 19.98 -3.59 18.22
C SER A 376 21.34 -3.09 17.79
N ALA A 377 21.59 -3.03 16.49
CA ALA A 377 22.73 -2.31 15.97
C ALA A 377 22.49 -0.86 16.40
N ALA A 378 22.99 -0.54 17.58
CA ALA A 378 23.03 0.82 18.09
C ALA A 378 23.61 1.67 16.95
N PRO A 379 22.98 2.80 16.59
CA PRO A 379 23.54 3.67 15.57
C PRO A 379 24.95 4.03 16.02
N LYS A 380 25.96 3.57 15.27
CA LYS A 380 27.35 3.95 15.49
C LYS A 380 27.38 5.47 15.48
N LYS A 381 27.43 6.10 16.66
CA LYS A 381 27.72 7.52 16.80
C LYS A 381 29.03 7.76 16.06
N LYS A 382 28.97 8.40 14.91
CA LYS A 382 30.16 8.94 14.23
C LYS A 382 30.81 9.89 15.24
N LYS A 383 31.94 9.46 15.84
CA LYS A 383 32.83 10.34 16.58
C LYS A 383 33.23 11.44 15.61
N LYS A 384 32.73 12.64 15.83
CA LYS A 384 33.30 13.85 15.28
C LYS A 384 34.69 13.99 15.91
N THR A 385 35.75 13.64 15.18
CA THR A 385 37.10 14.06 15.49
C THR A 385 37.16 15.56 15.31
N ALA A 386 37.23 16.27 16.43
CA ALA A 386 37.52 17.68 16.46
C ALA A 386 38.97 17.87 15.99
N ALA A 387 39.16 18.43 14.83
CA ALA A 387 40.44 18.92 14.38
C ALA A 387 40.76 20.19 15.20
N LYS A 388 41.77 20.09 16.04
CA LYS A 388 42.37 21.20 16.78
C LYS A 388 43.32 21.91 15.82
N ASN A 389 42.99 23.17 15.50
CA ASN A 389 43.88 24.08 14.80
C ASN A 389 45.00 24.47 15.74
N GLU A 390 46.26 24.17 15.38
CA GLU A 390 47.42 24.90 15.85
C GLU A 390 48.22 25.39 14.67
N LYS A 391 48.40 26.73 14.66
CA LYS A 391 49.22 27.54 13.79
C LYS A 391 50.65 27.55 14.31
N ALA A 392 51.62 27.34 13.46
CA ALA A 392 52.95 27.99 13.37
C ALA A 392 53.81 27.13 12.42
N GLY A 393 54.36 27.53 11.32
CA GLY A 393 55.30 28.64 11.13
C GLY A 393 56.59 28.01 10.57
N SER A 394 57.03 28.53 9.41
CA SER A 394 58.38 28.44 8.83
C SER A 394 58.68 27.39 7.75
N LYS A 395 58.96 27.87 6.57
CA LYS A 395 59.77 27.41 5.43
C LYS A 395 61.29 27.49 5.83
N PRO A 396 62.33 27.01 5.08
CA PRO A 396 62.33 26.61 3.67
C PRO A 396 63.29 25.44 3.27
N GLU A 397 63.30 25.16 1.95
CA GLU A 397 64.39 24.74 1.05
C GLU A 397 64.86 23.29 1.01
N GLY A 398 64.90 22.78 -0.22
CA GLY A 398 66.06 22.06 -0.79
C GLY A 398 65.68 20.88 -1.69
N ALA A 399 65.64 21.11 -3.01
CA ALA A 399 66.18 20.31 -4.13
C ALA A 399 66.31 18.76 -3.97
N ASP A 400 66.06 17.92 -4.90
CA ASP A 400 66.45 17.75 -6.30
C ASP A 400 66.13 16.32 -6.77
N LYS A 401 65.74 16.23 -8.03
CA LYS A 401 65.97 15.16 -9.02
C LYS A 401 65.59 13.66 -8.81
N GLY A 402 64.89 13.16 -9.80
CA GLY A 402 65.35 11.96 -10.49
C GLY A 402 64.27 10.99 -10.97
N THR A 403 63.76 11.26 -12.17
CA THR A 403 63.54 10.31 -13.31
C THR A 403 63.24 8.84 -13.08
N LYS A 404 62.19 8.28 -13.64
CA LYS A 404 62.03 7.59 -14.93
C LYS A 404 60.73 6.76 -15.04
N ALA A 405 60.19 6.82 -16.21
CA ALA A 405 59.03 6.13 -16.75
C ALA A 405 59.22 4.60 -16.89
N SER A 406 58.09 3.90 -16.91
CA SER A 406 57.85 2.76 -17.82
C SER A 406 56.41 2.32 -17.83
N LYS A 407 55.74 2.58 -18.93
CA LYS A 407 55.01 1.74 -19.90
C LYS A 407 53.85 0.85 -19.40
N ALA A 408 52.73 1.16 -20.02
CA ALA A 408 51.47 0.47 -20.16
C ALA A 408 51.56 -0.97 -20.70
N ALA A 409 50.55 -1.79 -20.31
CA ALA A 409 50.07 -2.92 -21.09
C ALA A 409 48.53 -3.02 -20.99
N LYS A 410 47.91 -3.14 -22.16
CA LYS A 410 46.47 -3.19 -22.45
C LYS A 410 45.96 -4.64 -22.41
N PRO A 411 44.73 -4.93 -21.99
CA PRO A 411 44.22 -6.31 -21.95
C PRO A 411 43.60 -6.79 -23.26
N ALA A 412 43.69 -8.09 -23.47
CA ALA A 412 43.20 -8.82 -24.65
C ALA A 412 41.70 -9.15 -24.57
N LYS A 413 41.11 -9.27 -25.74
CA LYS A 413 39.69 -9.55 -26.06
C LYS A 413 39.37 -11.06 -25.95
N PRO A 414 38.15 -11.49 -25.58
CA PRO A 414 37.83 -12.92 -25.49
C PRO A 414 37.34 -13.53 -26.80
N ALA A 415 37.56 -14.83 -26.94
CA ALA A 415 37.30 -15.68 -28.08
C ALA A 415 35.83 -16.19 -28.17
N ALA A 416 35.50 -16.64 -29.37
CA ALA A 416 34.19 -16.95 -29.91
C ALA A 416 33.50 -18.18 -29.32
N LYS A 417 32.15 -18.19 -29.48
CA LYS A 417 31.17 -19.28 -29.24
C LYS A 417 31.29 -20.42 -30.26
N PRO A 418 31.00 -21.67 -29.91
CA PRO A 418 30.67 -22.70 -30.87
C PRO A 418 29.19 -22.76 -31.19
N LYS A 419 28.88 -22.98 -32.49
CA LYS A 419 27.56 -23.25 -33.08
C LYS A 419 27.10 -24.65 -32.64
N VAL A 420 25.82 -24.74 -32.33
CA VAL A 420 25.11 -26.04 -32.25
C VAL A 420 24.24 -26.17 -33.46
N THR A 421 24.46 -27.26 -34.17
CA THR A 421 23.72 -27.76 -35.32
C THR A 421 22.45 -28.47 -34.87
N SER A 422 21.34 -28.11 -35.50
CA SER A 422 20.07 -28.83 -35.47
C SER A 422 20.15 -30.16 -36.22
N THR A 423 19.60 -31.23 -35.67
CA THR A 423 19.17 -32.40 -36.42
C THR A 423 17.79 -32.81 -35.93
N SER A 424 16.89 -32.85 -36.91
CA SER A 424 15.51 -33.35 -36.86
C SER A 424 15.47 -34.87 -36.71
N GLN A 425 14.64 -35.37 -35.82
CA GLN A 425 13.69 -36.48 -36.08
C GLN A 425 12.51 -36.35 -35.13
#